data_65f81c4909ca0c6bd77db45ff6310933
#
_entry.id   65f81c4909ca0c6bd77db45ff6310933
#
_cell.length_a   1.000
_cell.length_b   1.000
_cell.length_c   1.000
_cell.angle_alpha   90.00
_cell.angle_beta   90.00
_cell.angle_gamma   90.00
#
_symmetry.space_group_name_H-M   'P 1'
#
loop_
_entity.id
_entity.type
_entity.pdbx_description
1 polymer ?
#
loop_
_entity_poly.entity_id
_entity_poly.type
_entity_poly.pdbx_seq_one_letter_code
_entity_poly.pdbx_strand_id
1 'polypeptide(L)' 'PYRNAALLQTALQVLQPDTRLAVACALTLPQQAVHAARVADWRRGAPALPLELPAVFVLSAPLG' A
#
# COMPACT_ATOMS: atom_id res chain seq x y z
N PRO A 1 -2.61 10.51 -15.07
CA PRO A 1 -2.42 10.81 -13.66
C PRO A 1 -2.54 9.53 -12.80
N TYR A 2 -1.71 9.44 -11.83
CA TYR A 2 -1.71 8.30 -10.93
C TYR A 2 -2.75 8.50 -9.85
N ARG A 3 -3.58 7.50 -9.63
CA ARG A 3 -4.61 7.54 -8.59
C ARG A 3 -4.25 6.56 -7.46
N ASN A 4 -2.98 6.55 -7.09
CA ASN A 4 -2.51 5.59 -6.10
C ASN A 4 -3.19 5.77 -4.74
N ALA A 5 -3.44 7.01 -4.34
CA ALA A 5 -4.13 7.25 -3.07
C ALA A 5 -5.55 6.70 -3.08
N ALA A 6 -6.28 6.92 -4.17
CA ALA A 6 -7.63 6.38 -4.30
C ALA A 6 -7.62 4.85 -4.37
N LEU A 7 -6.65 4.29 -5.10
CA LEU A 7 -6.52 2.85 -5.20
C LEU A 7 -6.21 2.23 -3.83
N LEU A 8 -5.32 2.84 -3.07
CA LEU A 8 -5.00 2.38 -1.72
C LEU A 8 -6.24 2.42 -0.82
N GLN A 9 -6.99 3.52 -0.86
CA GLN A 9 -8.21 3.62 -0.06
C GLN A 9 -9.21 2.54 -0.42
N THR A 10 -9.42 2.29 -1.71
CA THR A 10 -10.33 1.25 -2.15
C THR A 10 -9.86 -0.12 -1.68
N ALA A 11 -8.57 -0.40 -1.80
CA ALA A 11 -8.02 -1.67 -1.33
C ALA A 11 -8.25 -1.86 0.16
N LEU A 12 -8.06 -0.81 0.95
CA LEU A 12 -8.28 -0.89 2.40
C LEU A 12 -9.74 -1.06 2.79
N GLN A 13 -10.66 -0.71 1.89
CA GLN A 13 -12.08 -0.89 2.14
C GLN A 13 -12.56 -2.30 1.80
N VAL A 14 -11.98 -2.92 0.77
CA VAL A 14 -12.49 -4.19 0.25
C VAL A 14 -11.67 -5.41 0.67
N LEU A 15 -10.40 -5.22 1.00
CA LEU A 15 -9.54 -6.35 1.38
C LEU A 15 -9.81 -6.80 2.80
N GLN A 16 -9.53 -8.06 3.06
CA GLN A 16 -9.69 -8.62 4.40
C GLN A 16 -8.60 -8.11 5.31
N PRO A 17 -8.88 -7.97 6.62
CA PRO A 17 -7.89 -7.40 7.56
C PRO A 17 -6.59 -8.19 7.64
N ASP A 18 -6.64 -9.50 7.39
CA ASP A 18 -5.46 -10.35 7.47
C ASP A 18 -4.63 -10.35 6.20
N THR A 19 -5.12 -9.77 5.12
CA THR A 19 -4.37 -9.68 3.87
C THR A 19 -3.17 -8.78 4.08
N ARG A 20 -2.01 -9.21 3.59
CA ARG A 20 -0.82 -8.39 3.62
C ARG A 20 -0.78 -7.51 2.39
N LEU A 21 -0.52 -6.25 2.61
CA LEU A 21 -0.41 -5.27 1.54
C LEU A 21 0.94 -4.58 1.63
N ALA A 22 1.71 -4.66 0.56
CA ALA A 22 2.97 -3.94 0.44
C ALA A 22 2.82 -2.90 -0.65
N VAL A 23 3.27 -1.69 -0.37
CA VAL A 23 3.27 -0.59 -1.34
C VAL A 23 4.70 -0.09 -1.47
N ALA A 24 5.21 -0.10 -2.70
CA ALA A 24 6.53 0.41 -3.01
C ALA A 24 6.37 1.60 -3.95
N CYS A 25 6.80 2.76 -3.54
CA CYS A 25 6.65 4.00 -4.28
C CYS A 25 7.99 4.51 -4.77
N ALA A 26 8.00 5.10 -5.96
CA ALA A 26 9.17 5.81 -6.51
C ALA A 26 10.41 4.92 -6.55
N LEU A 27 10.26 3.66 -6.94
CA LEU A 27 11.38 2.73 -7.04
C LEU A 27 12.47 3.31 -7.93
N THR A 28 13.72 3.13 -7.52
CA THR A 28 14.92 3.65 -8.19
C THR A 28 15.09 5.17 -8.12
N LEU A 29 14.18 5.87 -7.47
CA LEU A 29 14.30 7.31 -7.26
C LEU A 29 14.75 7.60 -5.84
N PRO A 30 15.33 8.80 -5.58
CA PRO A 30 15.72 9.16 -4.21
C PRO A 30 14.57 9.14 -3.21
N GLN A 31 13.35 9.34 -3.67
CA GLN A 31 12.16 9.36 -2.82
C GLN A 31 11.61 7.96 -2.51
N GLN A 32 12.31 6.92 -2.96
CA GLN A 32 11.83 5.55 -2.77
C GLN A 32 11.35 5.29 -1.35
N ALA A 33 10.16 4.72 -1.23
CA ALA A 33 9.59 4.36 0.06
C ALA A 33 8.82 3.06 -0.09
N VAL A 34 8.99 2.17 0.87
CA VAL A 34 8.31 0.87 0.88
C VAL A 34 7.68 0.67 2.25
N HIS A 35 6.43 0.25 2.26
CA HIS A 35 5.76 -0.10 3.50
C HIS A 35 4.95 -1.38 3.28
N ALA A 36 5.09 -2.32 4.20
CA ALA A 36 4.37 -3.59 4.14
C ALA A 36 3.77 -3.88 5.51
N ALA A 37 2.47 -4.20 5.51
CA ALA A 37 1.77 -4.52 6.74
C ALA A 37 0.46 -5.22 6.39
N ARG A 38 -0.23 -5.74 7.40
CA ARG A 38 -1.58 -6.24 7.21
C ARG A 38 -2.53 -5.09 6.95
N VAL A 39 -3.60 -5.37 6.22
CA VAL A 39 -4.62 -4.35 5.93
C VAL A 39 -5.16 -3.74 7.22
N ALA A 40 -5.32 -4.54 8.27
CA ALA A 40 -5.79 -4.04 9.56
C ALA A 40 -4.86 -2.95 10.11
N ASP A 41 -3.55 -3.12 9.96
CA ASP A 41 -2.58 -2.13 10.42
C ASP A 41 -2.59 -0.89 9.54
N TRP A 42 -2.78 -1.06 8.24
CA TRP A 42 -2.93 0.06 7.32
C TRP A 42 -4.13 0.94 7.70
N ARG A 43 -5.23 0.29 8.13
CA ARG A 43 -6.46 1.01 8.51
C ARG A 43 -6.29 1.82 9.78
N ARG A 44 -5.38 1.40 10.66
CA ARG A 44 -5.10 2.14 11.90
C ARG A 44 -4.37 3.44 11.62
N GLY A 45 -3.52 3.46 10.63
CA GLY A 45 -2.76 4.63 10.26
C GLY A 45 -1.66 4.26 9.31
N ALA A 46 -1.74 4.77 8.09
CA ALA A 46 -0.74 4.53 7.08
C ALA A 46 0.36 5.59 7.17
N PRO A 47 1.61 5.23 6.89
CA PRO A 47 2.67 6.23 6.81
C PRO A 47 2.44 7.16 5.63
N ALA A 48 3.07 8.32 5.66
CA ALA A 48 3.05 9.22 4.52
C ALA A 48 3.93 8.62 3.42
N LEU A 49 3.31 8.32 2.28
CA LEU A 49 4.00 7.76 1.13
C LEU A 49 3.86 8.71 -0.07
N PRO A 50 4.88 8.76 -0.95
CA PRO A 50 4.79 9.61 -2.15
C PRO A 50 3.89 8.96 -3.20
N LEU A 51 2.60 8.89 -2.92
CA LEU A 51 1.63 8.20 -3.78
C LEU A 51 1.37 8.92 -5.10
N GLU A 52 1.82 10.15 -5.23
CA GLU A 52 1.76 10.88 -6.51
C GLU A 52 2.80 10.36 -7.51
N LEU A 53 3.75 9.58 -7.06
CA LEU A 53 4.77 8.96 -7.93
C LEU A 53 4.35 7.52 -8.26
N PRO A 54 4.94 6.93 -9.30
CA PRO A 54 4.61 5.54 -9.65
C PRO A 54 4.81 4.60 -8.48
N ALA A 55 3.86 3.68 -8.29
CA ALA A 55 3.89 2.76 -7.17
C ALA A 55 3.49 1.36 -7.61
N VAL A 56 4.01 0.37 -6.89
CA VAL A 56 3.66 -1.04 -7.08
C VAL A 56 2.97 -1.53 -5.81
N PHE A 57 1.82 -2.16 -5.98
CA PHE A 57 1.06 -2.74 -4.88
C PHE A 57 1.18 -4.26 -4.96
N VAL A 58 1.55 -4.89 -3.87
CA VAL A 58 1.68 -6.34 -3.79
C VAL A 58 0.77 -6.86 -2.68
N LEU A 59 -0.05 -7.81 -3.03
CA LEU A 59 -1.00 -8.42 -2.11
C LEU A 59 -0.61 -9.86 -1.85
N SER A 60 -0.70 -10.28 -0.59
CA SER A 60 -0.49 -11.68 -0.21
C SER A 60 -1.61 -12.11 0.72
N ALA A 61 -2.16 -13.29 0.43
CA ALA A 61 -3.13 -13.87 1.32
C ALA A 61 -2.45 -14.34 2.60
N PRO A 62 -3.18 -14.37 3.74
CA PRO A 62 -2.60 -14.88 4.96
C PRO A 62 -2.30 -16.38 4.82
N LEU A 63 -1.21 -16.81 5.45
CA LEU A 63 -0.89 -18.22 5.55
C LEU A 63 -1.82 -18.86 6.57
N GLY A 64 -2.57 -19.75 6.11
CA GLY A 64 -3.50 -20.29 6.95
C GLY A 64 -3.94 -21.32 7.52
#